data_9b6101bc9062b9efe2432423482cb3fa
#
_entry.id   9b6101bc9062b9efe2432423482cb3fa
#
_cell.length_a   1.000
_cell.length_b   1.000
_cell.length_c   1.000
_cell.angle_alpha   90.00
_cell.angle_beta   90.00
_cell.angle_gamma   90.00
#
_symmetry.space_group_name_H-M   'P 1'
#
loop_
_entity.id
_entity.type
_entity.pdbx_description
1 polymer ?
#
loop_
_entity_poly.entity_id
_entity_poly.type
_entity_poly.pdbx_seq_one_letter_code
_entity_poly.pdbx_strand_id
1 'polypeptide(L)'
;MIKVTGYAAKHSYSRLKPYEFERDEAGAHEVEIDVLYCGVCHSDIHQVKNEWSNTVYPCVPGHEIVGRVTKVGPAVTRHAVGDLVGVGCMIDSCGQCEACKEGDQNYCGSPNSWLATYNGPMNPRAKAGGENIYGRDNTFGGYSNVLVVKEDFVLKIPAALRPEVAAPILCAGVTTWSPLRRWGVKAGDQVGVIGMGGLGHMAAKLARALGAEVTLFTTTPEKIEEAQKLGFKAVLEKDKQAFEKLEKSFDFILSTVPEKHDLNPFVALLKQDSVLAVVGALEPLAPLDNMSMAQMRRSVAGSLIGNLAETQDVLDFCAEHNIGPEIEMIRIQDVNDAYKKVEKGEVRFRYVIDMASLKEEIAGA
;
A
#
# COMPACT_ATOMS: atom_id res chain seq x y z
N MET A 1 14.54 -7.78 -25.38
CA MET A 1 15.02 -7.71 -23.98
C MET A 1 15.54 -6.31 -23.71
N ILE A 2 15.08 -5.72 -22.62
CA ILE A 2 15.47 -4.37 -22.17
C ILE A 2 16.42 -4.56 -20.99
N LYS A 3 17.61 -3.94 -21.06
CA LYS A 3 18.51 -3.88 -19.90
C LYS A 3 17.96 -2.90 -18.89
N VAL A 4 17.84 -3.34 -17.67
CA VAL A 4 17.27 -2.58 -16.55
C VAL A 4 18.26 -2.57 -15.40
N THR A 5 18.41 -1.43 -14.77
CA THR A 5 19.14 -1.29 -13.51
C THR A 5 18.15 -0.98 -12.39
N GLY A 6 18.37 -1.58 -11.25
CA GLY A 6 17.58 -1.35 -10.05
C GLY A 6 18.40 -1.57 -8.79
N TYR A 7 17.73 -1.61 -7.65
CA TYR A 7 18.32 -1.94 -6.36
C TYR A 7 17.72 -3.24 -5.83
N ALA A 8 18.56 -4.23 -5.59
CA ALA A 8 18.14 -5.56 -5.14
C ALA A 8 18.75 -5.98 -3.82
N ALA A 9 17.99 -6.76 -3.05
CA ALA A 9 18.51 -7.59 -1.99
C ALA A 9 18.83 -8.98 -2.53
N LYS A 10 20.02 -9.51 -2.20
CA LYS A 10 20.46 -10.86 -2.63
C LYS A 10 20.07 -11.96 -1.64
N HIS A 11 19.73 -11.61 -0.42
CA HIS A 11 19.20 -12.48 0.64
C HIS A 11 18.59 -11.62 1.76
N SER A 12 17.88 -12.22 2.72
CA SER A 12 17.09 -11.53 3.76
C SER A 12 17.87 -10.55 4.65
N TYR A 13 19.17 -10.72 4.79
CA TYR A 13 20.05 -9.84 5.59
C TYR A 13 20.90 -8.89 4.73
N SER A 14 20.74 -8.91 3.41
CA SER A 14 21.54 -8.05 2.53
C SER A 14 20.94 -6.63 2.46
N ARG A 15 21.83 -5.65 2.34
CA ARG A 15 21.41 -4.30 1.95
C ARG A 15 20.99 -4.31 0.47
N LEU A 16 20.06 -3.46 0.12
CA LEU A 16 19.75 -3.15 -1.27
C LEU A 16 20.97 -2.50 -1.93
N LYS A 17 21.35 -3.02 -3.09
CA LYS A 17 22.50 -2.55 -3.88
C LYS A 17 22.14 -2.51 -5.37
N PRO A 18 22.85 -1.72 -6.18
CA PRO A 18 22.71 -1.73 -7.64
C PRO A 18 22.73 -3.17 -8.18
N TYR A 19 21.79 -3.45 -9.08
CA TYR A 19 21.60 -4.76 -9.69
C TYR A 19 21.09 -4.60 -11.11
N GLU A 20 21.78 -5.23 -12.05
CA GLU A 20 21.37 -5.26 -13.46
C GLU A 20 20.58 -6.53 -13.76
N PHE A 21 19.52 -6.39 -14.53
CA PHE A 21 18.66 -7.48 -15.00
C PHE A 21 18.03 -7.13 -16.33
N GLU A 22 17.27 -8.07 -16.89
CA GLU A 22 16.57 -7.86 -18.14
C GLU A 22 15.07 -7.99 -17.96
N ARG A 23 14.31 -7.17 -18.70
CA ARG A 23 12.87 -7.32 -18.91
C ARG A 23 12.58 -7.64 -20.36
N ASP A 24 11.45 -8.30 -20.63
CA ASP A 24 10.93 -8.40 -21.97
C ASP A 24 10.49 -7.03 -22.46
N GLU A 25 10.53 -6.81 -23.77
CA GLU A 25 9.89 -5.66 -24.38
C GLU A 25 8.38 -5.75 -24.21
N ALA A 26 7.70 -4.60 -24.26
CA ALA A 26 6.25 -4.56 -24.13
C ALA A 26 5.57 -5.44 -25.16
N GLY A 27 4.81 -6.41 -24.68
CA GLY A 27 3.95 -7.28 -25.48
C GLY A 27 2.74 -6.51 -26.04
N ALA A 28 1.84 -7.22 -26.74
CA ALA A 28 0.73 -6.60 -27.46
C ALA A 28 -0.15 -5.70 -26.57
N HIS A 29 -0.43 -6.11 -25.35
CA HIS A 29 -1.29 -5.41 -24.38
C HIS A 29 -0.51 -4.80 -23.21
N GLU A 30 0.78 -4.56 -23.39
CA GLU A 30 1.65 -4.04 -22.32
C GLU A 30 2.16 -2.64 -22.66
N VAL A 31 2.51 -1.92 -21.61
CA VAL A 31 3.16 -0.62 -21.70
C VAL A 31 4.51 -0.68 -21.01
N GLU A 32 5.48 0.02 -21.58
CA GLU A 32 6.78 0.29 -20.98
C GLU A 32 6.72 1.65 -20.29
N ILE A 33 7.19 1.69 -19.05
CA ILE A 33 7.11 2.88 -18.20
C ILE A 33 8.51 3.23 -17.71
N ASP A 34 8.94 4.46 -17.96
CA ASP A 34 10.09 5.08 -17.34
C ASP A 34 9.71 5.49 -15.92
N VAL A 35 10.31 4.87 -14.90
CA VAL A 35 9.97 5.11 -13.50
C VAL A 35 10.57 6.44 -13.05
N LEU A 36 9.69 7.32 -12.54
CA LEU A 36 10.06 8.65 -12.03
C LEU A 36 10.15 8.67 -10.51
N TYR A 37 9.16 8.05 -9.84
CA TYR A 37 9.06 8.02 -8.39
C TYR A 37 8.62 6.63 -7.92
N CYS A 38 9.13 6.21 -6.77
CA CYS A 38 8.65 5.01 -6.10
C CYS A 38 8.57 5.24 -4.60
N GLY A 39 7.40 5.00 -4.01
CA GLY A 39 7.22 5.11 -2.56
C GLY A 39 7.92 3.97 -1.81
N VAL A 40 8.18 4.21 -0.53
CA VAL A 40 8.75 3.22 0.40
C VAL A 40 7.68 2.77 1.38
N CYS A 41 7.38 1.49 1.40
CA CYS A 41 6.39 0.88 2.25
C CYS A 41 7.01 -0.16 3.20
N HIS A 42 6.37 -0.40 4.35
CA HIS A 42 6.72 -1.53 5.22
C HIS A 42 6.67 -2.87 4.48
N SER A 43 5.74 -3.04 3.54
CA SER A 43 5.64 -4.25 2.72
C SER A 43 6.92 -4.54 1.92
N ASP A 44 7.61 -3.51 1.44
CA ASP A 44 8.91 -3.68 0.77
C ASP A 44 9.96 -4.23 1.73
N ILE A 45 9.95 -3.75 2.99
CA ILE A 45 10.88 -4.18 4.03
C ILE A 45 10.58 -5.62 4.45
N HIS A 46 9.32 -5.94 4.71
CA HIS A 46 8.86 -7.29 5.07
C HIS A 46 9.24 -8.30 3.99
N GLN A 47 9.04 -7.94 2.71
CA GLN A 47 9.40 -8.80 1.60
C GLN A 47 10.92 -8.99 1.51
N VAL A 48 11.70 -7.92 1.54
CA VAL A 48 13.17 -8.00 1.49
C VAL A 48 13.74 -8.84 2.63
N LYS A 49 13.17 -8.75 3.82
CA LYS A 49 13.56 -9.53 5.00
C LYS A 49 13.01 -10.96 5.04
N ASN A 50 12.15 -11.33 4.11
CA ASN A 50 11.49 -12.63 4.05
C ASN A 50 10.58 -12.92 5.27
N GLU A 51 9.95 -11.90 5.82
CA GLU A 51 9.09 -12.06 7.00
C GLU A 51 7.78 -12.79 6.67
N TRP A 52 7.38 -12.81 5.40
CA TRP A 52 6.27 -13.63 4.88
C TRP A 52 6.69 -15.03 4.41
N SER A 53 7.98 -15.40 4.54
CA SER A 53 8.54 -16.72 4.20
C SER A 53 8.33 -17.13 2.72
N ASN A 54 8.25 -16.18 1.81
CA ASN A 54 7.96 -16.43 0.40
C ASN A 54 8.87 -15.66 -0.57
N THR A 55 9.93 -15.00 -0.08
CA THR A 55 10.78 -14.14 -0.91
C THR A 55 11.66 -14.96 -1.84
N VAL A 56 11.66 -14.58 -3.11
CA VAL A 56 12.58 -15.08 -4.13
C VAL A 56 13.68 -14.04 -4.34
N TYR A 57 14.93 -14.45 -4.19
CA TYR A 57 16.09 -13.59 -4.37
C TYR A 57 16.80 -13.84 -5.72
N PRO A 58 17.37 -12.79 -6.35
CA PRO A 58 17.42 -11.40 -5.90
C PRO A 58 16.03 -10.75 -5.91
N CYS A 59 15.72 -9.93 -4.90
CA CYS A 59 14.47 -9.21 -4.77
C CYS A 59 14.68 -7.72 -5.06
N VAL A 60 14.02 -7.19 -6.11
CA VAL A 60 13.91 -5.76 -6.39
C VAL A 60 12.53 -5.31 -5.93
N PRO A 61 12.40 -4.61 -4.80
CA PRO A 61 11.10 -4.19 -4.28
C PRO A 61 10.53 -2.95 -5.00
N GLY A 62 9.47 -2.38 -4.45
CA GLY A 62 8.79 -1.17 -4.95
C GLY A 62 7.47 -1.48 -5.64
N HIS A 63 6.35 -1.03 -5.03
CA HIS A 63 4.98 -1.25 -5.51
C HIS A 63 4.11 0.01 -5.43
N GLU A 64 4.75 1.16 -5.31
CA GLU A 64 4.13 2.49 -5.28
C GLU A 64 4.76 3.32 -6.39
N ILE A 65 4.50 2.96 -7.65
CA ILE A 65 5.27 3.39 -8.81
C ILE A 65 4.53 4.47 -9.56
N VAL A 66 5.18 5.61 -9.81
CA VAL A 66 4.71 6.62 -10.74
C VAL A 66 5.77 6.82 -11.81
N GLY A 67 5.33 6.83 -13.07
CA GLY A 67 6.23 6.94 -14.21
C GLY A 67 5.56 7.48 -15.45
N ARG A 68 6.32 7.54 -16.52
CA ARG A 68 5.87 8.02 -17.83
C ARG A 68 5.92 6.89 -18.84
N VAL A 69 4.85 6.70 -19.58
CA VAL A 69 4.79 5.72 -20.68
C VAL A 69 5.80 6.09 -21.76
N THR A 70 6.70 5.17 -22.08
CA THR A 70 7.73 5.34 -23.12
C THR A 70 7.42 4.54 -24.39
N LYS A 71 6.70 3.41 -24.24
CA LYS A 71 6.31 2.55 -25.34
C LYS A 71 4.97 1.88 -25.03
N VAL A 72 4.18 1.64 -26.07
CA VAL A 72 2.92 0.90 -25.96
C VAL A 72 2.91 -0.25 -26.96
N GLY A 73 2.35 -1.37 -26.54
CA GLY A 73 2.10 -2.51 -27.44
C GLY A 73 1.02 -2.21 -28.47
N PRO A 74 0.99 -2.93 -29.61
CA PRO A 74 0.09 -2.59 -30.72
C PRO A 74 -1.40 -2.76 -30.41
N ALA A 75 -1.77 -3.47 -29.36
CA ALA A 75 -3.17 -3.66 -28.94
C ALA A 75 -3.54 -2.80 -27.70
N VAL A 76 -2.63 -1.96 -27.21
CA VAL A 76 -2.90 -1.03 -26.10
C VAL A 76 -3.86 0.07 -26.59
N THR A 77 -4.91 0.32 -25.81
CA THR A 77 -5.96 1.30 -26.14
C THR A 77 -6.20 2.34 -25.08
N ARG A 78 -5.75 2.11 -23.86
CA ARG A 78 -6.06 2.95 -22.67
C ARG A 78 -4.99 3.99 -22.37
N HIS A 79 -3.78 3.80 -22.89
CA HIS A 79 -2.62 4.64 -22.61
C HIS A 79 -1.87 5.01 -23.90
N ALA A 80 -1.20 6.13 -23.88
CA ALA A 80 -0.35 6.62 -24.96
C ALA A 80 1.05 6.97 -24.43
N VAL A 81 2.04 6.99 -25.36
CA VAL A 81 3.38 7.46 -25.04
C VAL A 81 3.32 8.91 -24.52
N GLY A 82 3.97 9.16 -23.39
CA GLY A 82 3.98 10.44 -22.71
C GLY A 82 2.99 10.55 -21.54
N ASP A 83 2.02 9.61 -21.41
CA ASP A 83 1.09 9.61 -20.27
C ASP A 83 1.82 9.46 -18.95
N LEU A 84 1.38 10.22 -17.94
CA LEU A 84 1.80 10.04 -16.56
C LEU A 84 0.90 9.00 -15.91
N VAL A 85 1.50 7.92 -15.43
CA VAL A 85 0.78 6.73 -14.98
C VAL A 85 1.30 6.22 -13.64
N GLY A 86 0.48 5.41 -12.97
CA GLY A 86 0.82 4.72 -11.73
C GLY A 86 0.64 3.22 -11.82
N VAL A 87 1.46 2.49 -11.07
CA VAL A 87 1.32 1.04 -10.87
C VAL A 87 1.43 0.77 -9.38
N GLY A 88 0.40 0.13 -8.82
CA GLY A 88 0.33 -0.20 -7.41
C GLY A 88 0.80 -1.62 -7.09
N CYS A 89 0.10 -2.26 -6.17
CA CYS A 89 0.47 -3.57 -5.62
C CYS A 89 0.24 -4.74 -6.60
N MET A 90 -0.46 -4.53 -7.71
CA MET A 90 -0.84 -5.58 -8.66
C MET A 90 -0.38 -5.25 -10.07
N ILE A 91 0.11 -6.26 -10.80
CA ILE A 91 0.45 -6.15 -12.22
C ILE A 91 -0.23 -7.24 -13.07
N ASP A 92 -0.96 -8.15 -12.45
CA ASP A 92 -1.73 -9.19 -13.13
C ASP A 92 -2.79 -9.83 -12.23
N SER A 93 -3.78 -10.48 -12.87
CA SER A 93 -4.75 -11.36 -12.26
C SER A 93 -5.24 -12.37 -13.30
N CYS A 94 -5.92 -13.45 -12.87
CA CYS A 94 -6.34 -14.49 -13.83
C CYS A 94 -7.48 -14.05 -14.78
N GLY A 95 -8.21 -12.98 -14.45
CA GLY A 95 -9.33 -12.47 -15.24
C GLY A 95 -10.57 -13.40 -15.33
N GLN A 96 -10.53 -14.60 -14.73
CA GLN A 96 -11.55 -15.64 -14.95
C GLN A 96 -12.26 -16.11 -13.69
N CYS A 97 -11.63 -16.00 -12.49
CA CYS A 97 -12.29 -16.37 -11.24
C CYS A 97 -13.41 -15.36 -10.90
N GLU A 98 -14.26 -15.73 -9.97
CA GLU A 98 -15.41 -14.93 -9.54
C GLU A 98 -14.97 -13.52 -9.11
N ALA A 99 -13.99 -13.42 -8.21
CA ALA A 99 -13.46 -12.13 -7.77
C ALA A 99 -12.98 -11.24 -8.94
N CYS A 100 -12.23 -11.80 -9.91
CA CYS A 100 -11.80 -11.02 -11.06
C CYS A 100 -12.96 -10.53 -11.95
N LYS A 101 -14.02 -11.36 -12.11
CA LYS A 101 -15.21 -10.98 -12.89
C LYS A 101 -16.03 -9.90 -12.20
N GLU A 102 -16.00 -9.85 -10.87
CA GLU A 102 -16.63 -8.82 -10.05
C GLU A 102 -15.79 -7.53 -9.95
N GLY A 103 -14.56 -7.54 -10.47
CA GLY A 103 -13.63 -6.43 -10.42
C GLY A 103 -12.73 -6.42 -9.18
N ASP A 104 -12.82 -7.43 -8.34
CA ASP A 104 -12.04 -7.58 -7.10
C ASP A 104 -10.75 -8.38 -7.34
N GLN A 105 -9.87 -7.87 -8.23
CA GLN A 105 -8.63 -8.54 -8.64
C GLN A 105 -7.68 -8.82 -7.47
N ASN A 106 -7.72 -8.00 -6.43
CA ASN A 106 -6.96 -8.19 -5.19
C ASN A 106 -7.33 -9.46 -4.42
N TYR A 107 -8.48 -10.06 -4.71
CA TYR A 107 -8.92 -11.35 -4.18
C TYR A 107 -8.84 -12.49 -5.21
N CYS A 108 -8.06 -12.32 -6.27
CA CYS A 108 -7.87 -13.35 -7.30
C CYS A 108 -7.41 -14.67 -6.68
N GLY A 109 -8.15 -15.75 -6.93
CA GLY A 109 -7.85 -17.08 -6.41
C GLY A 109 -6.74 -17.84 -7.14
N SER A 110 -6.18 -17.27 -8.22
CA SER A 110 -5.09 -17.90 -8.97
C SER A 110 -3.79 -17.87 -8.18
N PRO A 111 -3.06 -19.00 -8.11
CA PRO A 111 -1.79 -19.04 -7.38
C PRO A 111 -0.68 -18.19 -8.00
N ASN A 112 -0.83 -17.73 -9.24
CA ASN A 112 0.24 -17.18 -10.04
C ASN A 112 0.04 -15.73 -10.49
N SER A 113 -0.98 -15.01 -10.02
CA SER A 113 -1.38 -13.83 -10.76
C SER A 113 -1.79 -12.60 -9.95
N TRP A 114 -1.58 -12.53 -8.66
CA TRP A 114 -1.98 -11.36 -7.91
C TRP A 114 -0.83 -10.78 -7.08
N LEU A 115 -0.88 -9.49 -6.79
CA LEU A 115 0.12 -8.78 -6.00
C LEU A 115 1.57 -9.02 -6.47
N ALA A 116 1.76 -9.19 -7.78
CA ALA A 116 3.02 -9.61 -8.37
C ALA A 116 3.87 -8.44 -8.90
N THR A 117 3.69 -7.23 -8.39
CA THR A 117 4.51 -6.06 -8.79
C THR A 117 5.98 -6.35 -8.58
N TYR A 118 6.32 -7.04 -7.49
CA TYR A 118 7.59 -7.71 -7.29
C TYR A 118 7.36 -9.06 -6.60
N ASN A 119 8.36 -9.93 -6.66
CA ASN A 119 8.40 -11.23 -5.97
C ASN A 119 7.13 -12.08 -6.21
N GLY A 120 6.64 -12.07 -7.44
CA GLY A 120 5.50 -12.94 -7.77
C GLY A 120 5.92 -14.41 -7.85
N PRO A 121 5.01 -15.32 -7.50
CA PRO A 121 3.70 -15.11 -6.93
C PRO A 121 3.73 -14.98 -5.39
N MET A 122 2.94 -14.09 -4.83
CA MET A 122 2.83 -13.90 -3.38
C MET A 122 1.93 -14.94 -2.67
N ASN A 123 1.38 -15.89 -3.39
CA ASN A 123 0.56 -16.92 -2.77
C ASN A 123 1.47 -17.89 -1.98
N PRO A 124 1.34 -17.99 -0.65
CA PRO A 124 2.15 -18.90 0.18
C PRO A 124 1.95 -20.39 -0.15
N ARG A 125 0.93 -20.74 -0.96
CA ARG A 125 0.70 -22.08 -1.48
C ARG A 125 1.43 -22.34 -2.81
N ALA A 126 1.87 -21.31 -3.51
CA ALA A 126 2.76 -21.49 -4.63
C ALA A 126 4.11 -21.92 -4.07
N LYS A 127 4.58 -23.11 -4.44
CA LYS A 127 5.91 -23.61 -4.03
C LYS A 127 6.95 -22.58 -4.48
N ALA A 128 7.85 -22.23 -3.59
CA ALA A 128 9.07 -21.53 -3.98
C ALA A 128 9.70 -22.27 -5.18
N GLY A 129 9.92 -21.59 -6.30
CA GLY A 129 10.37 -22.18 -7.55
C GLY A 129 9.28 -22.74 -8.47
N GLY A 130 7.99 -22.45 -8.23
CA GLY A 130 6.93 -22.67 -9.22
C GLY A 130 7.05 -21.66 -10.35
N GLU A 131 6.83 -22.10 -11.62
CA GLU A 131 6.74 -21.19 -12.75
C GLU A 131 5.72 -20.08 -12.44
N ASN A 132 6.18 -18.85 -12.43
CA ASN A 132 5.25 -17.73 -12.38
C ASN A 132 4.64 -17.52 -13.78
N ILE A 133 3.56 -16.73 -13.84
CA ILE A 133 2.84 -16.43 -15.10
C ILE A 133 3.71 -15.80 -16.19
N TYR A 134 4.91 -15.32 -15.85
CA TYR A 134 5.85 -14.68 -16.75
C TYR A 134 6.95 -15.63 -17.24
N GLY A 135 6.87 -16.94 -16.91
CA GLY A 135 7.93 -17.91 -17.23
C GLY A 135 9.27 -17.63 -16.59
N ARG A 136 9.29 -16.80 -15.55
CA ARG A 136 10.47 -16.39 -14.78
C ARG A 136 10.27 -16.68 -13.30
N ASP A 137 11.36 -16.93 -12.60
CA ASP A 137 11.34 -17.28 -11.17
C ASP A 137 10.90 -16.10 -10.28
N ASN A 138 10.92 -14.86 -10.80
CA ASN A 138 10.64 -13.66 -10.02
C ASN A 138 10.17 -12.49 -10.90
N THR A 139 9.34 -11.61 -10.32
CA THR A 139 9.06 -10.28 -10.85
C THR A 139 9.83 -9.23 -10.07
N PHE A 140 10.20 -8.13 -10.72
CA PHE A 140 11.00 -7.06 -10.13
C PHE A 140 10.20 -5.77 -10.09
N GLY A 141 10.25 -5.06 -8.96
CA GLY A 141 9.45 -3.88 -8.69
C GLY A 141 10.03 -2.57 -9.18
N GLY A 142 9.48 -1.50 -8.62
CA GLY A 142 9.72 -0.12 -9.02
C GLY A 142 11.02 0.50 -8.50
N TYR A 143 11.82 -0.21 -7.69
CA TYR A 143 13.17 0.26 -7.41
C TYR A 143 14.09 -0.04 -8.60
N SER A 144 13.59 0.24 -9.79
CA SER A 144 14.26 0.07 -11.07
C SER A 144 13.86 1.19 -12.04
N ASN A 145 14.70 1.44 -13.04
CA ASN A 145 14.49 2.55 -13.96
C ASN A 145 13.36 2.32 -14.99
N VAL A 146 13.03 1.06 -15.29
CA VAL A 146 12.00 0.71 -16.28
C VAL A 146 11.08 -0.37 -15.73
N LEU A 147 9.77 -0.23 -15.99
CA LEU A 147 8.76 -1.25 -15.74
C LEU A 147 8.03 -1.60 -17.05
N VAL A 148 7.66 -2.88 -17.22
CA VAL A 148 6.77 -3.34 -18.31
C VAL A 148 5.60 -4.07 -17.66
N VAL A 149 4.37 -3.67 -18.01
CA VAL A 149 3.16 -4.14 -17.33
C VAL A 149 1.95 -4.10 -18.26
N LYS A 150 0.98 -4.98 -18.05
CA LYS A 150 -0.30 -4.99 -18.79
C LYS A 150 -1.06 -3.69 -18.56
N GLU A 151 -1.63 -3.13 -19.63
CA GLU A 151 -2.37 -1.85 -19.59
C GLU A 151 -3.53 -1.85 -18.58
N ASP A 152 -4.14 -3.01 -18.30
CA ASP A 152 -5.23 -3.13 -17.34
C ASP A 152 -4.83 -2.82 -15.90
N PHE A 153 -3.55 -2.95 -15.58
CA PHE A 153 -2.98 -2.69 -14.25
C PHE A 153 -2.29 -1.32 -14.14
N VAL A 154 -2.42 -0.50 -15.17
CA VAL A 154 -1.87 0.86 -15.22
C VAL A 154 -2.98 1.87 -14.96
N LEU A 155 -2.72 2.76 -14.02
CA LEU A 155 -3.66 3.78 -13.55
C LEU A 155 -3.26 5.16 -14.07
N LYS A 156 -4.23 6.02 -14.32
CA LYS A 156 -3.95 7.40 -14.72
C LYS A 156 -3.68 8.24 -13.48
N ILE A 157 -2.61 9.00 -13.50
CA ILE A 157 -2.35 9.98 -12.45
C ILE A 157 -3.06 11.28 -12.83
N PRO A 158 -4.02 11.78 -12.01
CA PRO A 158 -4.71 13.03 -12.26
C PRO A 158 -3.73 14.21 -12.34
N ALA A 159 -3.92 15.11 -13.29
CA ALA A 159 -3.02 16.25 -13.52
C ALA A 159 -2.93 17.22 -12.33
N ALA A 160 -3.94 17.26 -11.47
CA ALA A 160 -3.94 18.08 -10.25
C ALA A 160 -3.11 17.45 -9.11
N LEU A 161 -2.71 16.18 -9.24
CA LEU A 161 -1.95 15.48 -8.23
C LEU A 161 -0.45 15.50 -8.57
N ARG A 162 0.38 15.96 -7.65
CA ARG A 162 1.85 15.92 -7.85
C ARG A 162 2.31 14.46 -7.94
N PRO A 163 3.16 14.10 -8.93
CA PRO A 163 3.55 12.70 -9.17
C PRO A 163 4.15 12.00 -7.96
N GLU A 164 5.04 12.68 -7.24
CA GLU A 164 5.70 12.15 -6.05
C GLU A 164 4.72 11.94 -4.87
N VAL A 165 3.63 12.70 -4.81
CA VAL A 165 2.56 12.53 -3.81
C VAL A 165 1.63 11.39 -4.19
N ALA A 166 1.43 11.14 -5.49
CA ALA A 166 0.60 10.06 -5.99
C ALA A 166 1.18 8.68 -5.67
N ALA A 167 2.50 8.54 -5.62
CA ALA A 167 3.15 7.24 -5.44
C ALA A 167 2.65 6.50 -4.18
N PRO A 168 2.66 7.04 -2.97
CA PRO A 168 2.15 6.30 -1.80
C PRO A 168 0.62 6.10 -1.80
N ILE A 169 -0.15 6.86 -2.59
CA ILE A 169 -1.60 6.67 -2.69
C ILE A 169 -1.92 5.33 -3.34
N LEU A 170 -1.06 4.83 -4.23
CA LEU A 170 -1.21 3.54 -4.91
C LEU A 170 -1.16 2.33 -3.97
N CYS A 171 -0.71 2.50 -2.74
CA CYS A 171 -0.72 1.46 -1.70
C CYS A 171 -1.43 1.97 -0.44
N ALA A 172 -0.84 2.91 0.30
CA ALA A 172 -1.41 3.40 1.55
C ALA A 172 -2.77 4.10 1.34
N GLY A 173 -2.94 4.77 0.21
CA GLY A 173 -4.23 5.38 -0.16
C GLY A 173 -5.30 4.32 -0.34
N VAL A 174 -5.13 3.41 -1.29
CA VAL A 174 -6.14 2.40 -1.61
C VAL A 174 -6.40 1.44 -0.44
N THR A 175 -5.37 1.04 0.31
CA THR A 175 -5.51 0.13 1.46
C THR A 175 -6.40 0.71 2.56
N THR A 176 -6.40 2.03 2.70
CA THR A 176 -7.24 2.72 3.68
C THR A 176 -8.57 3.20 3.09
N TRP A 177 -8.62 3.46 1.79
CA TRP A 177 -9.82 3.86 1.06
C TRP A 177 -10.83 2.72 0.92
N SER A 178 -10.38 1.55 0.48
CA SER A 178 -11.24 0.40 0.24
C SER A 178 -12.13 0.07 1.45
N PRO A 179 -11.62 -0.10 2.69
CA PRO A 179 -12.47 -0.36 3.83
C PRO A 179 -13.38 0.83 4.20
N LEU A 180 -12.96 2.08 4.06
CA LEU A 180 -13.81 3.24 4.28
C LEU A 180 -15.04 3.23 3.35
N ARG A 181 -14.82 2.88 2.08
CA ARG A 181 -15.89 2.78 1.07
C ARG A 181 -16.76 1.55 1.27
N ARG A 182 -16.15 0.40 1.53
CA ARG A 182 -16.83 -0.89 1.72
C ARG A 182 -17.84 -0.86 2.85
N TRP A 183 -17.50 -0.23 3.97
CA TRP A 183 -18.38 -0.11 5.13
C TRP A 183 -19.13 1.22 5.19
N GLY A 184 -19.11 1.99 4.10
CA GLY A 184 -19.99 3.11 3.87
C GLY A 184 -19.74 4.30 4.79
N VAL A 185 -18.49 4.56 5.16
CA VAL A 185 -18.13 5.75 5.95
C VAL A 185 -18.58 7.02 5.22
N LYS A 186 -19.24 7.90 5.95
CA LYS A 186 -19.87 9.11 5.42
C LYS A 186 -19.83 10.27 6.41
N ALA A 187 -20.32 11.41 5.98
CA ALA A 187 -20.40 12.62 6.80
C ALA A 187 -21.19 12.38 8.11
N GLY A 188 -20.59 12.82 9.21
CA GLY A 188 -21.12 12.69 10.57
C GLY A 188 -20.77 11.39 11.29
N ASP A 189 -20.21 10.39 10.60
CA ASP A 189 -19.76 9.16 11.26
C ASP A 189 -18.56 9.44 12.20
N GLN A 190 -18.53 8.74 13.32
CA GLN A 190 -17.38 8.71 14.23
C GLN A 190 -16.43 7.59 13.79
N VAL A 191 -15.27 7.96 13.33
CA VAL A 191 -14.27 7.01 12.80
C VAL A 191 -13.04 6.95 13.70
N GLY A 192 -12.70 5.76 14.17
CA GLY A 192 -11.45 5.49 14.87
C GLY A 192 -10.36 4.99 13.92
N VAL A 193 -9.13 5.44 14.09
CA VAL A 193 -7.97 4.90 13.36
C VAL A 193 -6.91 4.49 14.36
N ILE A 194 -6.56 3.20 14.37
CA ILE A 194 -5.54 2.64 15.26
C ILE A 194 -4.19 2.67 14.53
N GLY A 195 -3.23 3.33 15.15
CA GLY A 195 -1.90 3.57 14.59
C GLY A 195 -1.84 4.89 13.80
N MET A 196 -0.74 5.61 13.97
CA MET A 196 -0.43 6.85 13.26
C MET A 196 0.90 6.72 12.53
N GLY A 197 0.94 5.82 11.56
CA GLY A 197 2.02 5.63 10.62
C GLY A 197 1.63 6.05 9.21
N GLY A 198 2.32 5.49 8.21
CA GLY A 198 2.09 5.78 6.79
C GLY A 198 0.66 5.50 6.31
N LEU A 199 0.01 4.44 6.83
CA LEU A 199 -1.39 4.14 6.52
C LEU A 199 -2.34 4.99 7.37
N GLY A 200 -2.10 5.08 8.69
CA GLY A 200 -3.05 5.72 9.61
C GLY A 200 -3.26 7.21 9.32
N HIS A 201 -2.21 7.96 8.94
CA HIS A 201 -2.38 9.37 8.59
C HIS A 201 -3.19 9.55 7.29
N MET A 202 -3.02 8.63 6.29
CA MET A 202 -3.84 8.63 5.08
C MET A 202 -5.30 8.27 5.39
N ALA A 203 -5.53 7.24 6.20
CA ALA A 203 -6.86 6.85 6.66
C ALA A 203 -7.59 8.04 7.30
N ALA A 204 -6.91 8.76 8.20
CA ALA A 204 -7.48 9.92 8.88
C ALA A 204 -7.83 11.05 7.92
N LYS A 205 -6.95 11.36 6.96
CA LYS A 205 -7.20 12.40 5.93
C LYS A 205 -8.38 12.02 5.04
N LEU A 206 -8.45 10.78 4.56
CA LEU A 206 -9.52 10.30 3.70
C LEU A 206 -10.87 10.25 4.43
N ALA A 207 -10.92 9.71 5.65
CA ALA A 207 -12.13 9.67 6.45
C ALA A 207 -12.67 11.08 6.74
N ARG A 208 -11.78 12.03 7.10
CA ARG A 208 -12.17 13.44 7.29
C ARG A 208 -12.70 14.07 6.03
N ALA A 209 -12.12 13.78 4.88
CA ALA A 209 -12.59 14.31 3.60
C ALA A 209 -13.95 13.72 3.19
N LEU A 210 -14.28 12.50 3.62
CA LEU A 210 -15.62 11.93 3.51
C LEU A 210 -16.63 12.60 4.49
N GLY A 211 -16.18 13.54 5.33
CA GLY A 211 -17.00 14.26 6.30
C GLY A 211 -17.11 13.59 7.67
N ALA A 212 -16.33 12.55 7.95
CA ALA A 212 -16.35 11.88 9.23
C ALA A 212 -15.56 12.65 10.31
N GLU A 213 -15.96 12.46 11.57
CA GLU A 213 -15.24 12.90 12.77
C GLU A 213 -14.20 11.84 13.15
N VAL A 214 -12.91 12.18 13.04
CA VAL A 214 -11.83 11.21 13.17
C VAL A 214 -11.13 11.32 14.53
N THR A 215 -10.93 10.18 15.18
CA THR A 215 -10.08 10.01 16.36
C THR A 215 -8.96 9.02 16.07
N LEU A 216 -7.71 9.45 16.27
CA LEU A 216 -6.52 8.61 16.14
C LEU A 216 -6.16 7.98 17.49
N PHE A 217 -5.82 6.70 17.47
CA PHE A 217 -5.29 5.98 18.62
C PHE A 217 -3.80 5.69 18.42
N THR A 218 -2.98 5.99 19.41
CA THR A 218 -1.53 5.83 19.32
C THR A 218 -0.92 5.41 20.66
N THR A 219 0.21 4.71 20.59
CA THR A 219 0.98 4.29 21.78
C THR A 219 1.95 5.35 22.28
N THR A 220 2.29 6.35 21.46
CA THR A 220 3.35 7.34 21.75
C THR A 220 2.79 8.76 21.95
N PRO A 221 3.19 9.44 23.05
CA PRO A 221 2.75 10.82 23.31
C PRO A 221 3.13 11.81 22.20
N GLU A 222 4.29 11.64 21.60
CA GLU A 222 4.80 12.51 20.54
C GLU A 222 3.85 12.52 19.32
N LYS A 223 3.23 11.39 19.01
CA LYS A 223 2.25 11.26 17.93
C LYS A 223 0.91 11.96 18.25
N ILE A 224 0.58 12.19 19.50
CA ILE A 224 -0.57 13.03 19.88
C ILE A 224 -0.36 14.46 19.37
N GLU A 225 0.82 15.04 19.61
CA GLU A 225 1.12 16.40 19.15
C GLU A 225 1.12 16.49 17.61
N GLU A 226 1.64 15.47 16.94
CA GLU A 226 1.62 15.39 15.46
C GLU A 226 0.19 15.33 14.93
N ALA A 227 -0.65 14.49 15.51
CA ALA A 227 -2.07 14.40 15.16
C ALA A 227 -2.79 15.75 15.32
N GLN A 228 -2.54 16.42 16.45
CA GLN A 228 -3.12 17.75 16.73
C GLN A 228 -2.65 18.81 15.73
N LYS A 229 -1.38 18.79 15.31
CA LYS A 229 -0.86 19.68 14.26
C LYS A 229 -1.56 19.46 12.91
N LEU A 230 -2.01 18.23 12.64
CA LEU A 230 -2.81 17.87 11.46
C LEU A 230 -4.32 18.12 11.65
N GLY A 231 -4.73 18.63 12.83
CA GLY A 231 -6.11 18.94 13.16
C GLY A 231 -6.98 17.73 13.50
N PHE A 232 -6.38 16.63 13.99
CA PHE A 232 -7.10 15.44 14.43
C PHE A 232 -7.17 15.35 15.97
N LYS A 233 -8.26 14.76 16.46
CA LYS A 233 -8.33 14.26 17.82
C LYS A 233 -7.43 13.03 17.94
N ALA A 234 -6.72 12.90 19.06
CA ALA A 234 -5.88 11.74 19.31
C ALA A 234 -5.93 11.30 20.75
N VAL A 235 -5.85 10.00 20.98
CA VAL A 235 -5.96 9.34 22.28
C VAL A 235 -4.81 8.36 22.44
N LEU A 236 -4.16 8.37 23.63
CA LEU A 236 -3.20 7.34 23.99
C LEU A 236 -3.91 6.01 24.29
N GLU A 237 -3.42 4.91 23.74
CA GLU A 237 -4.01 3.59 23.95
C GLU A 237 -4.04 3.14 25.42
N LYS A 238 -3.12 3.67 26.25
CA LYS A 238 -3.07 3.41 27.69
C LYS A 238 -4.01 4.30 28.53
N ASP A 239 -4.70 5.27 27.94
CA ASP A 239 -5.61 6.17 28.65
C ASP A 239 -6.97 5.50 28.86
N LYS A 240 -7.10 4.75 29.93
CA LYS A 240 -8.33 4.04 30.30
C LYS A 240 -9.54 4.95 30.46
N GLN A 241 -9.35 6.16 31.00
CA GLN A 241 -10.45 7.11 31.21
C GLN A 241 -10.98 7.64 29.88
N ALA A 242 -10.09 7.88 28.91
CA ALA A 242 -10.51 8.26 27.57
C ALA A 242 -11.27 7.12 26.90
N PHE A 243 -10.81 5.86 27.01
CA PHE A 243 -11.51 4.69 26.46
C PHE A 243 -12.91 4.52 27.07
N GLU A 244 -13.05 4.62 28.40
CA GLU A 244 -14.35 4.56 29.09
C GLU A 244 -15.35 5.61 28.56
N LYS A 245 -14.89 6.84 28.30
CA LYS A 245 -15.72 7.91 27.74
C LYS A 245 -16.12 7.70 26.27
N LEU A 246 -15.33 6.91 25.55
CA LEU A 246 -15.52 6.63 24.13
C LEU A 246 -16.23 5.29 23.87
N GLU A 247 -16.61 4.54 24.90
CA GLU A 247 -17.38 3.30 24.72
C GLU A 247 -18.61 3.52 23.87
N LYS A 248 -18.85 2.60 22.91
CA LYS A 248 -20.03 2.58 22.04
C LYS A 248 -20.24 3.87 21.24
N SER A 249 -19.17 4.56 20.88
CA SER A 249 -19.26 5.85 20.20
C SER A 249 -18.84 5.82 18.72
N PHE A 250 -18.16 4.76 18.24
CA PHE A 250 -17.64 4.70 16.88
C PHE A 250 -18.54 3.90 15.94
N ASP A 251 -18.77 4.47 14.75
CA ASP A 251 -19.48 3.84 13.63
C ASP A 251 -18.55 2.91 12.85
N PHE A 252 -17.27 3.22 12.80
CA PHE A 252 -16.24 2.43 12.12
C PHE A 252 -14.88 2.62 12.79
N ILE A 253 -14.09 1.57 12.86
CA ILE A 253 -12.69 1.63 13.32
C ILE A 253 -11.80 0.93 12.30
N LEU A 254 -10.66 1.56 11.94
CA LEU A 254 -9.65 0.98 11.06
C LEU A 254 -8.36 0.74 11.83
N SER A 255 -7.92 -0.53 11.90
CA SER A 255 -6.61 -0.88 12.45
C SER A 255 -5.56 -0.95 11.34
N THR A 256 -4.53 -0.12 11.45
CA THR A 256 -3.40 -0.06 10.51
C THR A 256 -2.10 -0.64 11.09
N VAL A 257 -2.17 -1.24 12.28
CA VAL A 257 -1.03 -1.84 12.98
C VAL A 257 -0.80 -3.25 12.46
N PRO A 258 0.39 -3.58 11.91
CA PRO A 258 0.66 -4.89 11.33
C PRO A 258 1.03 -5.96 12.37
N GLU A 259 1.57 -5.55 13.52
CA GLU A 259 2.04 -6.43 14.58
C GLU A 259 0.87 -6.92 15.45
N LYS A 260 1.14 -7.97 16.21
CA LYS A 260 0.19 -8.52 17.17
C LYS A 260 -0.19 -7.50 18.24
N HIS A 261 -1.47 -7.20 18.36
CA HIS A 261 -2.01 -6.32 19.40
C HIS A 261 -3.40 -6.78 19.83
N ASP A 262 -3.87 -6.25 20.97
CA ASP A 262 -5.20 -6.55 21.49
C ASP A 262 -6.24 -5.61 20.90
N LEU A 263 -7.18 -6.14 20.14
CA LEU A 263 -8.29 -5.38 19.56
C LEU A 263 -9.49 -5.24 20.50
N ASN A 264 -9.57 -5.99 21.61
CA ASN A 264 -10.74 -5.99 22.49
C ASN A 264 -11.09 -4.61 23.05
N PRO A 265 -10.12 -3.77 23.50
CA PRO A 265 -10.42 -2.42 23.95
C PRO A 265 -11.09 -1.57 22.84
N PHE A 266 -10.68 -1.73 21.58
CA PHE A 266 -11.23 -1.00 20.45
C PHE A 266 -12.58 -1.53 20.00
N VAL A 267 -12.79 -2.85 20.06
CA VAL A 267 -14.10 -3.47 19.81
C VAL A 267 -15.14 -2.94 20.78
N ALA A 268 -14.77 -2.69 22.03
CA ALA A 268 -15.67 -2.10 23.03
C ALA A 268 -16.12 -0.66 22.67
N LEU A 269 -15.32 0.07 21.88
CA LEU A 269 -15.65 1.42 21.42
C LEU A 269 -16.70 1.47 20.30
N LEU A 270 -16.92 0.35 19.59
CA LEU A 270 -17.89 0.27 18.50
C LEU A 270 -19.33 0.38 18.99
N LYS A 271 -20.16 1.09 18.25
CA LYS A 271 -21.61 1.05 18.38
C LYS A 271 -22.17 -0.33 18.04
N GLN A 272 -23.48 -0.49 18.17
CA GLN A 272 -24.18 -1.65 17.66
C GLN A 272 -24.08 -1.72 16.13
N ASP A 273 -23.92 -2.93 15.59
CA ASP A 273 -23.83 -3.21 14.13
C ASP A 273 -22.61 -2.59 13.44
N SER A 274 -21.62 -2.12 14.22
CA SER A 274 -20.44 -1.44 13.68
C SER A 274 -19.26 -2.41 13.48
N VAL A 275 -18.27 -1.97 12.69
CA VAL A 275 -17.17 -2.80 12.21
C VAL A 275 -15.81 -2.22 12.60
N LEU A 276 -14.91 -3.09 13.03
CA LEU A 276 -13.47 -2.84 13.06
C LEU A 276 -12.82 -3.58 11.91
N ALA A 277 -12.28 -2.83 10.96
CA ALA A 277 -11.52 -3.40 9.84
C ALA A 277 -10.02 -3.43 10.15
N VAL A 278 -9.35 -4.50 9.73
CA VAL A 278 -7.90 -4.72 9.90
C VAL A 278 -7.25 -4.73 8.53
N VAL A 279 -6.26 -3.89 8.32
CA VAL A 279 -5.46 -3.82 7.09
C VAL A 279 -3.98 -4.13 7.30
N GLY A 280 -3.51 -4.17 8.56
CA GLY A 280 -2.19 -4.67 8.92
C GLY A 280 -2.18 -6.20 8.95
N ALA A 281 -1.16 -6.84 8.37
CA ALA A 281 -1.14 -8.29 8.18
C ALA A 281 0.27 -8.90 8.29
N LEU A 282 0.94 -8.69 9.41
CA LEU A 282 2.26 -9.30 9.67
C LEU A 282 2.15 -10.46 10.65
N GLU A 283 1.43 -10.27 11.76
CA GLU A 283 1.31 -11.26 12.83
C GLU A 283 -0.16 -11.63 13.11
N PRO A 284 -0.42 -12.85 13.60
CA PRO A 284 -1.75 -13.24 14.07
C PRO A 284 -2.23 -12.35 15.22
N LEU A 285 -3.47 -11.93 15.18
CA LEU A 285 -4.10 -11.14 16.23
C LEU A 285 -4.20 -11.89 17.56
N ALA A 286 -4.35 -11.15 18.67
CA ALA A 286 -4.75 -11.70 19.95
C ALA A 286 -6.19 -12.24 19.88
N PRO A 287 -6.57 -13.22 20.75
CA PRO A 287 -7.94 -13.72 20.80
C PRO A 287 -8.97 -12.61 21.05
N LEU A 288 -10.09 -12.67 20.34
CA LEU A 288 -11.19 -11.72 20.51
C LEU A 288 -12.19 -12.20 21.57
N ASP A 289 -12.75 -11.26 22.33
CA ASP A 289 -13.88 -11.50 23.24
C ASP A 289 -15.18 -11.58 22.42
N ASN A 290 -15.64 -12.82 22.18
CA ASN A 290 -16.86 -13.08 21.42
C ASN A 290 -18.13 -12.59 22.16
N MET A 291 -18.14 -12.49 23.48
CA MET A 291 -19.28 -11.95 24.22
C MET A 291 -19.45 -10.45 23.95
N SER A 292 -18.36 -9.68 24.00
CA SER A 292 -18.36 -8.26 23.66
C SER A 292 -18.84 -8.00 22.22
N MET A 293 -18.47 -8.91 21.29
CA MET A 293 -18.93 -8.83 19.90
C MET A 293 -20.43 -9.16 19.78
N ALA A 294 -20.86 -10.29 20.39
CA ALA A 294 -22.22 -10.80 20.27
C ALA A 294 -23.27 -9.83 20.85
N GLN A 295 -22.99 -9.25 22.02
CA GLN A 295 -23.95 -8.35 22.71
C GLN A 295 -24.35 -7.12 21.88
N MET A 296 -23.51 -6.67 20.96
CA MET A 296 -23.73 -5.47 20.13
C MET A 296 -23.71 -5.76 18.63
N ARG A 297 -23.67 -7.03 18.21
CA ARG A 297 -23.50 -7.46 16.80
C ARG A 297 -22.34 -6.74 16.11
N ARG A 298 -21.23 -6.63 16.82
CA ARG A 298 -20.00 -6.02 16.29
C ARG A 298 -19.27 -7.01 15.42
N SER A 299 -18.57 -6.51 14.41
CA SER A 299 -17.76 -7.33 13.52
C SER A 299 -16.31 -6.89 13.53
N VAL A 300 -15.42 -7.88 13.42
CA VAL A 300 -14.02 -7.64 13.08
C VAL A 300 -13.78 -8.26 11.71
N ALA A 301 -13.30 -7.49 10.77
CA ALA A 301 -13.18 -7.88 9.38
C ALA A 301 -11.79 -7.55 8.82
N GLY A 302 -11.30 -8.37 7.88
CA GLY A 302 -10.07 -8.10 7.13
C GLY A 302 -10.35 -7.30 5.84
N SER A 303 -9.39 -6.50 5.40
CA SER A 303 -9.38 -5.87 4.08
C SER A 303 -7.97 -5.92 3.51
N LEU A 304 -7.83 -6.36 2.27
CA LEU A 304 -6.55 -6.49 1.59
C LEU A 304 -6.46 -5.45 0.48
N ILE A 305 -5.58 -4.44 0.65
CA ILE A 305 -5.42 -3.35 -0.31
C ILE A 305 -6.79 -2.85 -0.86
N GLY A 306 -6.95 -2.75 -2.15
CA GLY A 306 -8.19 -2.54 -2.87
C GLY A 306 -8.04 -2.96 -4.32
N ASN A 307 -9.13 -2.99 -5.06
CA ASN A 307 -9.12 -3.32 -6.49
C ASN A 307 -8.63 -2.14 -7.35
N LEU A 308 -8.50 -2.35 -8.65
CA LEU A 308 -8.00 -1.32 -9.59
C LEU A 308 -8.95 -0.12 -9.68
N ALA A 309 -10.27 -0.36 -9.66
CA ALA A 309 -11.25 0.72 -9.70
C ALA A 309 -11.19 1.58 -8.44
N GLU A 310 -11.07 0.97 -7.26
CA GLU A 310 -10.89 1.68 -5.98
C GLU A 310 -9.56 2.45 -5.94
N THR A 311 -8.52 1.90 -6.60
CA THR A 311 -7.21 2.60 -6.67
C THR A 311 -7.30 3.83 -7.56
N GLN A 312 -8.02 3.77 -8.70
CA GLN A 312 -8.26 4.97 -9.51
C GLN A 312 -9.17 5.96 -8.77
N ASP A 313 -10.23 5.47 -8.13
CA ASP A 313 -11.18 6.29 -7.36
C ASP A 313 -10.47 7.11 -6.26
N VAL A 314 -9.57 6.50 -5.50
CA VAL A 314 -8.83 7.23 -4.46
C VAL A 314 -7.83 8.24 -5.03
N LEU A 315 -7.21 7.97 -6.19
CA LEU A 315 -6.36 8.95 -6.87
C LEU A 315 -7.17 10.18 -7.30
N ASP A 316 -8.31 9.94 -7.92
CA ASP A 316 -9.22 10.99 -8.38
C ASP A 316 -9.79 11.79 -7.20
N PHE A 317 -10.22 11.12 -6.15
CA PHE A 317 -10.70 11.74 -4.92
C PHE A 317 -9.62 12.59 -4.23
N CYS A 318 -8.39 12.10 -4.15
CA CYS A 318 -7.28 12.87 -3.59
C CYS A 318 -6.97 14.11 -4.43
N ALA A 319 -7.06 14.02 -5.75
CA ALA A 319 -6.88 15.14 -6.66
C ALA A 319 -7.99 16.20 -6.49
N GLU A 320 -9.25 15.77 -6.43
CA GLU A 320 -10.43 16.64 -6.28
C GLU A 320 -10.39 17.40 -4.95
N HIS A 321 -10.03 16.71 -3.87
CA HIS A 321 -10.02 17.28 -2.51
C HIS A 321 -8.66 17.87 -2.09
N ASN A 322 -7.66 17.88 -2.98
CA ASN A 322 -6.29 18.32 -2.69
C ASN A 322 -5.69 17.63 -1.45
N ILE A 323 -5.83 16.30 -1.39
CA ILE A 323 -5.35 15.47 -0.29
C ILE A 323 -4.18 14.63 -0.78
N GLY A 324 -3.18 14.45 0.08
CA GLY A 324 -2.08 13.53 -0.16
C GLY A 324 -1.33 13.21 1.12
N PRO A 325 -0.46 12.20 1.08
CA PRO A 325 0.43 11.92 2.19
C PRO A 325 1.45 13.06 2.38
N GLU A 326 1.88 13.24 3.62
CA GLU A 326 3.13 13.97 3.90
C GLU A 326 4.29 13.09 3.44
N ILE A 327 5.16 13.61 2.59
CA ILE A 327 6.27 12.86 2.01
C ILE A 327 7.62 13.55 2.28
N GLU A 328 8.65 12.71 2.37
CA GLU A 328 10.05 13.12 2.33
C GLU A 328 10.70 12.48 1.10
N MET A 329 11.30 13.29 0.23
CA MET A 329 12.02 12.80 -0.94
C MET A 329 13.40 12.28 -0.55
N ILE A 330 13.77 11.12 -1.10
CA ILE A 330 15.09 10.53 -0.91
C ILE A 330 15.72 10.12 -2.24
N ARG A 331 17.05 9.99 -2.27
CA ARG A 331 17.76 9.32 -3.35
C ARG A 331 17.68 7.81 -3.16
N ILE A 332 17.77 7.02 -4.24
CA ILE A 332 17.75 5.55 -4.11
C ILE A 332 18.94 5.02 -3.31
N GLN A 333 20.08 5.70 -3.33
CA GLN A 333 21.27 5.36 -2.55
C GLN A 333 20.99 5.38 -1.02
N ASP A 334 20.02 6.19 -0.59
CA ASP A 334 19.66 6.38 0.82
C ASP A 334 18.58 5.36 1.30
N VAL A 335 18.08 4.49 0.42
CA VAL A 335 16.96 3.59 0.70
C VAL A 335 17.19 2.68 1.91
N ASN A 336 18.41 2.21 2.11
CA ASN A 336 18.73 1.35 3.25
C ASN A 336 18.66 2.08 4.60
N ASP A 337 18.96 3.36 4.62
CA ASP A 337 18.84 4.17 5.85
C ASP A 337 17.40 4.63 6.05
N ALA A 338 16.67 4.88 4.96
CA ALA A 338 15.21 5.08 5.00
C ALA A 338 14.49 3.86 5.59
N TYR A 339 14.83 2.64 5.20
CA TYR A 339 14.27 1.40 5.77
C TYR A 339 14.42 1.37 7.29
N LYS A 340 15.62 1.64 7.82
CA LYS A 340 15.87 1.66 9.26
C LYS A 340 15.01 2.70 10.00
N LYS A 341 14.79 3.87 9.40
CA LYS A 341 13.95 4.91 9.98
C LYS A 341 12.46 4.55 9.94
N VAL A 342 12.02 3.91 8.84
CA VAL A 342 10.64 3.40 8.71
C VAL A 342 10.35 2.35 9.79
N GLU A 343 11.26 1.39 10.01
CA GLU A 343 11.13 0.37 11.05
C GLU A 343 11.07 0.94 12.47
N LYS A 344 11.78 2.03 12.72
CA LYS A 344 11.75 2.73 14.02
C LYS A 344 10.58 3.69 14.18
N GLY A 345 9.76 3.89 13.13
CA GLY A 345 8.68 4.87 13.12
C GLY A 345 9.18 6.32 13.18
N GLU A 346 10.42 6.58 12.76
CA GLU A 346 11.08 7.89 12.75
C GLU A 346 10.77 8.72 11.50
N VAL A 347 10.08 8.14 10.51
CA VAL A 347 9.69 8.84 9.28
C VAL A 347 8.40 9.65 9.49
N ARG A 348 8.37 10.85 8.92
CA ARG A 348 7.19 11.71 8.95
C ARG A 348 6.41 11.61 7.63
N PHE A 349 5.81 10.69 7.46
CA PHE A 349 4.97 9.57 7.33
C PHE A 349 5.39 8.65 6.19
N ARG A 350 5.87 9.20 5.02
CA ARG A 350 6.22 8.40 3.83
C ARG A 350 7.51 8.89 3.19
N TYR A 351 8.42 7.98 2.88
CA TYR A 351 9.52 8.26 1.96
C TYR A 351 9.08 7.99 0.52
N VAL A 352 9.58 8.83 -0.40
CA VAL A 352 9.44 8.62 -1.84
C VAL A 352 10.82 8.77 -2.49
N ILE A 353 11.21 7.77 -3.24
CA ILE A 353 12.48 7.74 -3.97
C ILE A 353 12.32 8.55 -5.26
N ASP A 354 13.20 9.53 -5.45
CA ASP A 354 13.40 10.17 -6.74
C ASP A 354 14.31 9.27 -7.61
N MET A 355 13.71 8.65 -8.63
CA MET A 355 14.41 7.71 -9.51
C MET A 355 15.36 8.38 -10.49
N ALA A 356 15.36 9.72 -10.58
CA ALA A 356 16.42 10.45 -11.28
C ALA A 356 17.80 10.15 -10.68
N SER A 357 17.86 9.92 -9.37
CA SER A 357 19.10 9.56 -8.67
C SER A 357 19.71 8.23 -9.12
N LEU A 358 18.88 7.25 -9.55
CA LEU A 358 19.37 6.02 -10.16
C LEU A 358 19.92 6.25 -11.55
N LYS A 359 19.27 7.11 -12.35
CA LYS A 359 19.73 7.43 -13.71
C LYS A 359 21.05 8.19 -13.70
N GLU A 360 21.25 9.09 -12.73
CA GLU A 360 22.53 9.77 -12.50
C GLU A 360 23.66 8.76 -12.18
N GLU A 361 23.36 7.77 -11.33
CA GLU A 361 24.33 6.71 -10.99
C GLU A 361 24.72 5.87 -12.20
N ILE A 362 23.72 5.47 -13.03
CA ILE A 362 23.98 4.71 -14.27
C ILE A 362 24.80 5.55 -15.27
N ALA A 363 24.51 6.85 -15.42
CA ALA A 363 25.23 7.73 -16.34
C ALA A 363 26.65 8.06 -15.90
N GLY A 364 26.95 7.96 -14.59
CA GLY A 364 28.26 8.21 -14.00
C GLY A 364 29.17 6.97 -13.88
N ALA A 365 28.65 5.77 -14.16
CA ALA A 365 29.36 4.52 -14.10
C ALA A 365 29.93 4.12 -15.46
#